data_96a6a2d519a7bc6e2659dfdded251dc5
#
_entry.id   96a6a2d519a7bc6e2659dfdded251dc5
#
_cell.length_a   1.000
_cell.length_b   1.000
_cell.length_c   1.000
_cell.angle_alpha   90.00
_cell.angle_beta   90.00
_cell.angle_gamma   90.00
#
_symmetry.space_group_name_H-M   'P 1'
#
loop_
_entity.id
_entity.type
_entity.pdbx_description
1 polymer ?
#
loop_
_entity_poly.entity_id
_entity_poly.type
_entity_poly.pdbx_seq_one_letter_code
_entity_poly.pdbx_strand_id
1 'polypeptide(L)'
;MKRIYSLVQEWKEKNLLLPIWMEDRKIRLVDQHLLPLEYEVYTLSEVSALAQAIRSMAIRGSGAIGTAGAYGMLLAAGNANGDKNKVIAAAKELKGTRPTAINLMKTVDELLKATEQVSGNDLEAVMEEKVCDILERQLSYEMRLGEFGAECIEDGDTILTHCHSGALAGSGYGGRALSVIRKAFEQGKKIHVYTSETRPYLQGARITAYELEKFGIPHTLITDGMSGYLMRLGKIQKVVVGSDRVAGNGDLINKVGTYMHALAAKENGIPFYAATSSHTIDFELEQGMDIKVEFRPEREVTHLRGHLITVPGTHALYPSFDVTPNELIAGIITEYGVIRPEYKINLHHINSEEELMICH
;
A
#
# COMPACT_ATOMS: atom_id res chain seq x y z
N MET A 1 -25.96 7.49 0.50
CA MET A 1 -25.50 6.06 0.71
C MET A 1 -25.77 5.10 -0.46
N LYS A 2 -26.56 5.51 -1.49
CA LYS A 2 -26.86 4.62 -2.64
C LYS A 2 -25.65 4.38 -3.54
N ARG A 3 -24.87 5.45 -3.83
CA ARG A 3 -23.70 5.37 -4.73
C ARG A 3 -22.63 4.47 -4.15
N ILE A 4 -22.30 4.64 -2.86
CA ILE A 4 -21.25 3.85 -2.21
C ILE A 4 -21.62 2.36 -2.16
N TYR A 5 -22.89 2.00 -1.91
CA TYR A 5 -23.30 0.59 -1.89
C TYR A 5 -23.23 -0.03 -3.30
N SER A 6 -23.66 0.72 -4.33
CA SER A 6 -23.55 0.27 -5.70
C SER A 6 -22.09 0.04 -6.11
N LEU A 7 -21.22 0.96 -5.74
CA LEU A 7 -19.78 0.88 -6.01
C LEU A 7 -19.13 -0.34 -5.31
N VAL A 8 -19.44 -0.56 -4.04
CA VAL A 8 -18.92 -1.72 -3.29
C VAL A 8 -19.43 -3.03 -3.90
N GLN A 9 -20.70 -3.09 -4.32
CA GLN A 9 -21.26 -4.27 -4.93
C GLN A 9 -20.56 -4.59 -6.27
N GLU A 10 -20.38 -3.59 -7.12
CA GLU A 10 -19.63 -3.72 -8.38
C GLU A 10 -18.20 -4.25 -8.14
N TRP A 11 -17.52 -3.74 -7.13
CA TRP A 11 -16.15 -4.16 -6.80
C TRP A 11 -16.09 -5.60 -6.29
N LYS A 12 -17.08 -6.05 -5.50
CA LYS A 12 -17.20 -7.45 -5.08
C LYS A 12 -17.43 -8.37 -6.28
N GLU A 13 -18.27 -7.96 -7.24
CA GLU A 13 -18.53 -8.71 -8.47
C GLU A 13 -17.29 -8.82 -9.37
N LYS A 14 -16.43 -7.80 -9.36
CA LYS A 14 -15.11 -7.80 -10.03
C LYS A 14 -14.02 -8.57 -9.30
N ASN A 15 -14.37 -9.29 -8.24
CA ASN A 15 -13.43 -10.07 -7.42
C ASN A 15 -12.27 -9.23 -6.84
N LEU A 16 -12.57 -7.99 -6.41
CA LEU A 16 -11.62 -7.17 -5.69
C LEU A 16 -11.52 -7.64 -4.22
N LEU A 17 -10.30 -7.69 -3.71
CA LEU A 17 -10.04 -8.04 -2.31
C LEU A 17 -10.02 -6.78 -1.44
N LEU A 18 -11.21 -6.32 -1.06
CA LEU A 18 -11.37 -5.06 -0.34
C LEU A 18 -10.85 -5.15 1.10
N PRO A 19 -9.95 -4.27 1.56
CA PRO A 19 -9.51 -4.21 2.95
C PRO A 19 -10.58 -3.65 3.88
N ILE A 20 -11.45 -2.79 3.33
CA ILE A 20 -12.48 -2.04 4.04
C ILE A 20 -13.59 -1.64 3.06
N TRP A 21 -14.85 -1.66 3.50
CA TRP A 21 -15.99 -1.18 2.72
C TRP A 21 -17.13 -0.69 3.61
N MET A 22 -18.11 -0.02 3.03
CA MET A 22 -19.33 0.41 3.71
C MET A 22 -20.49 -0.53 3.36
N GLU A 23 -21.24 -0.98 4.38
CA GLU A 23 -22.42 -1.81 4.25
C GLU A 23 -23.37 -1.51 5.39
N ASP A 24 -24.66 -1.33 5.12
CA ASP A 24 -25.69 -1.01 6.14
C ASP A 24 -25.31 0.16 7.06
N ARG A 25 -24.75 1.23 6.49
CA ARG A 25 -24.27 2.43 7.22
C ARG A 25 -23.15 2.12 8.24
N LYS A 26 -22.49 0.99 8.12
CA LYS A 26 -21.37 0.56 8.96
C LYS A 26 -20.17 0.27 8.13
N ILE A 27 -19.01 0.46 8.70
CA ILE A 27 -17.74 0.07 8.09
C ILE A 27 -17.51 -1.41 8.36
N ARG A 28 -17.21 -2.17 7.29
CA ARG A 28 -16.69 -3.53 7.34
C ARG A 28 -15.18 -3.45 7.10
N LEU A 29 -14.39 -4.09 7.94
CA LEU A 29 -12.92 -4.02 7.90
C LEU A 29 -12.34 -5.41 8.15
N VAL A 30 -11.45 -5.85 7.23
CA VAL A 30 -10.72 -7.11 7.36
C VAL A 30 -9.65 -6.96 8.43
N ASP A 31 -9.67 -7.80 9.46
CA ASP A 31 -8.60 -7.84 10.46
C ASP A 31 -7.35 -8.53 9.90
N GLN A 32 -6.37 -7.73 9.51
CA GLN A 32 -5.12 -8.24 8.95
C GLN A 32 -4.18 -8.87 9.99
N HIS A 33 -4.47 -8.77 11.30
CA HIS A 33 -3.70 -9.47 12.33
C HIS A 33 -3.93 -10.98 12.29
N LEU A 34 -5.14 -11.41 11.98
CA LEU A 34 -5.55 -12.80 12.00
C LEU A 34 -5.11 -13.57 10.76
N LEU A 35 -4.88 -12.87 9.65
CA LEU A 35 -4.39 -13.47 8.41
C LEU A 35 -3.03 -14.16 8.61
N PRO A 36 -2.80 -15.27 7.90
CA PRO A 36 -3.66 -15.97 6.94
C PRO A 36 -4.58 -17.02 7.56
N LEU A 37 -4.49 -17.27 8.85
CA LEU A 37 -5.14 -18.42 9.51
C LEU A 37 -6.63 -18.24 9.69
N GLU A 38 -7.06 -17.01 9.96
CA GLU A 38 -8.46 -16.63 10.15
C GLU A 38 -8.77 -15.41 9.29
N TYR A 39 -9.96 -15.39 8.68
CA TYR A 39 -10.46 -14.25 7.94
C TYR A 39 -11.67 -13.70 8.69
N GLU A 40 -11.44 -12.66 9.46
CA GLU A 40 -12.49 -11.97 10.20
C GLU A 40 -12.73 -10.57 9.68
N VAL A 41 -14.00 -10.16 9.75
CA VAL A 41 -14.44 -8.83 9.31
C VAL A 41 -15.09 -8.11 10.48
N TYR A 42 -14.48 -7.04 10.93
CA TYR A 42 -15.06 -6.16 11.95
C TYR A 42 -16.21 -5.34 11.38
N THR A 43 -17.20 -5.10 12.21
CA THR A 43 -18.32 -4.20 11.92
C THR A 43 -18.21 -3.00 12.85
N LEU A 44 -17.94 -1.83 12.26
CA LEU A 44 -17.68 -0.60 13.00
C LEU A 44 -18.77 0.43 12.70
N SER A 45 -19.41 0.94 13.75
CA SER A 45 -20.46 1.98 13.68
C SER A 45 -19.97 3.34 14.18
N GLU A 46 -18.75 3.40 14.75
CA GLU A 46 -18.18 4.59 15.36
C GLU A 46 -16.78 4.89 14.79
N VAL A 47 -16.48 6.18 14.60
CA VAL A 47 -15.17 6.63 14.10
C VAL A 47 -14.05 6.25 15.08
N SER A 48 -14.32 6.29 16.39
CA SER A 48 -13.35 5.92 17.42
C SER A 48 -12.91 4.45 17.32
N ALA A 49 -13.84 3.55 16.97
CA ALA A 49 -13.52 2.15 16.73
C ALA A 49 -12.63 1.97 15.49
N LEU A 50 -12.90 2.72 14.41
CA LEU A 50 -12.03 2.75 13.22
C LEU A 50 -10.65 3.33 13.56
N ALA A 51 -10.60 4.42 14.31
CA ALA A 51 -9.35 5.01 14.78
C ALA A 51 -8.52 4.01 15.59
N GLN A 52 -9.14 3.21 16.42
CA GLN A 52 -8.48 2.14 17.16
C GLN A 52 -7.97 1.02 16.23
N ALA A 53 -8.74 0.62 15.22
CA ALA A 53 -8.33 -0.38 14.24
C ALA A 53 -7.09 0.08 13.42
N ILE A 54 -6.99 1.39 13.12
CA ILE A 54 -5.81 1.97 12.45
C ILE A 54 -4.61 1.97 13.41
N ARG A 55 -4.78 2.38 14.68
CA ARG A 55 -3.68 2.42 15.67
C ARG A 55 -3.13 1.02 15.95
N SER A 56 -4.00 0.04 16.10
CA SER A 56 -3.62 -1.36 16.35
C SER A 56 -3.03 -2.04 15.11
N MET A 57 -3.13 -1.46 13.92
CA MET A 57 -2.78 -2.06 12.63
C MET A 57 -3.67 -3.25 12.20
N ALA A 58 -4.90 -3.34 12.70
CA ALA A 58 -5.91 -4.25 12.13
C ALA A 58 -6.15 -3.93 10.65
N ILE A 59 -6.04 -2.64 10.28
CA ILE A 59 -5.85 -2.19 8.90
C ILE A 59 -4.51 -1.47 8.77
N ARG A 60 -3.76 -1.76 7.72
CA ARG A 60 -2.42 -1.24 7.46
C ARG A 60 -2.15 -1.09 5.96
N GLY A 61 -1.09 -0.34 5.64
CA GLY A 61 -0.74 0.01 4.26
C GLY A 61 -1.24 1.41 3.89
N SER A 62 -0.42 2.15 3.17
CA SER A 62 -0.64 3.57 2.90
C SER A 62 -1.96 3.84 2.18
N GLY A 63 -2.30 3.04 1.16
CA GLY A 63 -3.57 3.16 0.42
C GLY A 63 -4.77 2.79 1.28
N ALA A 64 -4.72 1.62 1.96
CA ALA A 64 -5.84 1.14 2.79
C ALA A 64 -6.14 2.08 3.97
N ILE A 65 -5.11 2.73 4.55
CA ILE A 65 -5.33 3.73 5.62
C ILE A 65 -5.96 5.00 5.05
N GLY A 66 -5.59 5.43 3.84
CA GLY A 66 -6.27 6.53 3.14
C GLY A 66 -7.74 6.21 2.86
N THR A 67 -8.01 5.02 2.34
CA THR A 67 -9.37 4.49 2.14
C THR A 67 -10.16 4.44 3.46
N ALA A 68 -9.53 4.01 4.56
CA ALA A 68 -10.15 4.02 5.89
C ALA A 68 -10.49 5.44 6.35
N GLY A 69 -9.64 6.42 6.06
CA GLY A 69 -9.93 7.84 6.28
C GLY A 69 -11.18 8.30 5.54
N ALA A 70 -11.32 7.93 4.27
CA ALA A 70 -12.49 8.26 3.46
C ALA A 70 -13.78 7.67 4.03
N TYR A 71 -13.79 6.38 4.33
CA TYR A 71 -14.96 5.73 4.96
C TYR A 71 -15.25 6.27 6.37
N GLY A 72 -14.21 6.61 7.15
CA GLY A 72 -14.37 7.21 8.47
C GLY A 72 -15.04 8.58 8.42
N MET A 73 -14.68 9.40 7.43
CA MET A 73 -15.32 10.72 7.20
C MET A 73 -16.78 10.57 6.74
N LEU A 74 -17.08 9.58 5.89
CA LEU A 74 -18.45 9.29 5.47
C LEU A 74 -19.30 8.80 6.65
N LEU A 75 -18.76 7.91 7.48
CA LEU A 75 -19.43 7.46 8.72
C LEU A 75 -19.70 8.62 9.67
N ALA A 76 -18.72 9.53 9.84
CA ALA A 76 -18.86 10.73 10.65
C ALA A 76 -19.98 11.64 10.14
N ALA A 77 -20.04 11.90 8.83
CA ALA A 77 -21.07 12.72 8.22
C ALA A 77 -22.47 12.12 8.40
N GLY A 78 -22.60 10.79 8.24
CA GLY A 78 -23.85 10.09 8.44
C GLY A 78 -24.34 10.12 9.90
N ASN A 79 -23.41 10.08 10.87
CA ASN A 79 -23.73 10.12 12.32
C ASN A 79 -23.86 11.57 12.84
N ALA A 80 -23.45 12.56 12.08
CA ALA A 80 -23.43 13.96 12.51
C ALA A 80 -24.82 14.60 12.61
N ASN A 81 -25.82 14.11 11.88
CA ASN A 81 -27.13 14.75 11.74
C ASN A 81 -27.01 16.24 11.34
N GLY A 82 -26.12 16.56 10.41
CA GLY A 82 -25.85 17.89 9.91
C GLY A 82 -24.90 18.76 10.75
N ASP A 83 -24.43 18.28 11.89
CA ASP A 83 -23.49 19.00 12.77
C ASP A 83 -22.05 18.86 12.24
N LYS A 84 -21.55 19.90 11.56
CA LYS A 84 -20.19 19.95 11.04
C LYS A 84 -19.10 19.81 12.10
N ASN A 85 -19.35 20.24 13.34
CA ASN A 85 -18.34 20.15 14.42
C ASN A 85 -18.02 18.69 14.74
N LYS A 86 -19.00 17.78 14.63
CA LYS A 86 -18.78 16.35 14.79
C LYS A 86 -17.87 15.79 13.67
N VAL A 87 -18.06 16.24 12.45
CA VAL A 87 -17.20 15.82 11.32
C VAL A 87 -15.77 16.35 11.49
N ILE A 88 -15.60 17.59 11.93
CA ILE A 88 -14.29 18.17 12.25
C ILE A 88 -13.60 17.42 13.38
N ALA A 89 -14.34 17.05 14.44
CA ALA A 89 -13.81 16.27 15.54
C ALA A 89 -13.35 14.87 15.10
N ALA A 90 -14.14 14.20 14.24
CA ALA A 90 -13.80 12.91 13.66
C ALA A 90 -12.54 13.00 12.77
N ALA A 91 -12.42 14.04 11.97
CA ALA A 91 -11.24 14.29 11.15
C ALA A 91 -9.97 14.43 12.01
N LYS A 92 -10.06 15.20 13.11
CA LYS A 92 -8.95 15.37 14.06
C LYS A 92 -8.57 14.03 14.71
N GLU A 93 -9.54 13.21 15.08
CA GLU A 93 -9.31 11.88 15.67
C GLU A 93 -8.61 10.95 14.67
N LEU A 94 -9.10 10.87 13.43
CA LEU A 94 -8.52 10.03 12.38
C LEU A 94 -7.08 10.46 12.08
N LYS A 95 -6.83 11.74 11.85
CA LYS A 95 -5.48 12.29 11.60
C LYS A 95 -4.52 12.00 12.75
N GLY A 96 -5.01 12.01 14.00
CA GLY A 96 -4.23 11.68 15.20
C GLY A 96 -3.88 10.21 15.37
N THR A 97 -4.38 9.30 14.52
CA THR A 97 -4.11 7.85 14.63
C THR A 97 -2.70 7.50 14.19
N ARG A 98 -2.24 8.07 13.07
CA ARG A 98 -0.91 7.85 12.49
C ARG A 98 -0.39 9.13 11.83
N PRO A 99 0.31 9.99 12.57
CA PRO A 99 0.77 11.29 12.08
C PRO A 99 1.70 11.24 10.87
N THR A 100 2.36 10.11 10.64
CA THR A 100 3.26 9.88 9.49
C THR A 100 2.54 9.33 8.25
N ALA A 101 1.24 9.03 8.34
CA ALA A 101 0.47 8.46 7.22
C ALA A 101 -0.04 9.57 6.27
N ILE A 102 0.79 9.98 5.32
CA ILE A 102 0.50 11.09 4.39
C ILE A 102 -0.83 10.92 3.68
N ASN A 103 -1.14 9.72 3.17
CA ASN A 103 -2.38 9.47 2.44
C ASN A 103 -3.64 9.66 3.31
N LEU A 104 -3.58 9.25 4.59
CA LEU A 104 -4.67 9.51 5.53
C LEU A 104 -4.90 11.01 5.70
N MET A 105 -3.81 11.76 5.92
CA MET A 105 -3.87 13.22 6.12
C MET A 105 -4.48 13.91 4.90
N LYS A 106 -3.93 13.63 3.70
CA LYS A 106 -4.40 14.22 2.44
C LYS A 106 -5.89 13.90 2.17
N THR A 107 -6.30 12.63 2.33
CA THR A 107 -7.69 12.21 2.12
C THR A 107 -8.65 12.92 3.07
N VAL A 108 -8.33 12.98 4.36
CA VAL A 108 -9.19 13.65 5.35
C VAL A 108 -9.26 15.15 5.10
N ASP A 109 -8.14 15.81 4.74
CA ASP A 109 -8.11 17.24 4.45
C ASP A 109 -8.89 17.59 3.16
N GLU A 110 -8.79 16.78 2.10
CA GLU A 110 -9.57 16.91 0.87
C GLU A 110 -11.08 16.88 1.18
N LEU A 111 -11.52 15.91 1.99
CA LEU A 111 -12.92 15.76 2.37
C LEU A 111 -13.41 16.88 3.28
N LEU A 112 -12.61 17.34 4.24
CA LEU A 112 -12.96 18.51 5.06
C LEU A 112 -13.17 19.73 4.19
N LYS A 113 -12.23 20.05 3.30
CA LYS A 113 -12.30 21.18 2.39
C LYS A 113 -13.56 21.12 1.50
N ALA A 114 -13.89 19.93 0.98
CA ALA A 114 -15.09 19.75 0.15
C ALA A 114 -16.40 20.04 0.90
N THR A 115 -16.42 19.97 2.23
CA THR A 115 -17.61 20.16 3.05
C THR A 115 -17.69 21.52 3.76
N GLU A 116 -16.68 22.39 3.62
CA GLU A 116 -16.62 23.67 4.32
C GLU A 116 -17.86 24.57 4.08
N GLN A 117 -18.31 24.66 2.83
CA GLN A 117 -19.42 25.53 2.41
C GLN A 117 -20.76 24.78 2.23
N VAL A 118 -20.82 23.50 2.56
CA VAL A 118 -22.01 22.66 2.37
C VAL A 118 -23.01 22.89 3.52
N SER A 119 -24.32 22.93 3.23
CA SER A 119 -25.33 22.99 4.30
C SER A 119 -25.35 21.71 5.14
N GLY A 120 -25.73 21.79 6.41
CA GLY A 120 -25.79 20.62 7.27
C GLY A 120 -26.68 19.51 6.73
N ASN A 121 -27.77 19.84 6.05
CA ASN A 121 -28.70 18.86 5.47
C ASN A 121 -28.10 18.09 4.30
N ASP A 122 -27.17 18.70 3.55
CA ASP A 122 -26.55 18.11 2.37
C ASP A 122 -25.21 17.43 2.68
N LEU A 123 -24.73 17.55 3.92
CA LEU A 123 -23.39 17.13 4.35
C LEU A 123 -23.10 15.64 4.05
N GLU A 124 -24.03 14.73 4.38
CA GLU A 124 -23.85 13.29 4.10
C GLU A 124 -23.83 13.00 2.60
N ALA A 125 -24.70 13.64 1.81
CA ALA A 125 -24.78 13.40 0.37
C ALA A 125 -23.52 13.88 -0.35
N VAL A 126 -23.03 15.07 -0.04
CA VAL A 126 -21.79 15.61 -0.61
C VAL A 126 -20.58 14.79 -0.17
N MET A 127 -20.54 14.36 1.11
CA MET A 127 -19.48 13.48 1.61
C MET A 127 -19.47 12.14 0.87
N GLU A 128 -20.64 11.51 0.67
CA GLU A 128 -20.74 10.25 -0.10
C GLU A 128 -20.19 10.40 -1.51
N GLU A 129 -20.59 11.48 -2.22
CA GLU A 129 -20.12 11.74 -3.58
C GLU A 129 -18.59 11.86 -3.63
N LYS A 130 -18.01 12.69 -2.76
CA LYS A 130 -16.57 12.91 -2.71
C LYS A 130 -15.79 11.67 -2.29
N VAL A 131 -16.32 10.89 -1.34
CA VAL A 131 -15.71 9.63 -0.94
C VAL A 131 -15.71 8.65 -2.11
N CYS A 132 -16.82 8.50 -2.84
CA CYS A 132 -16.85 7.64 -4.04
C CYS A 132 -15.81 8.08 -5.08
N ASP A 133 -15.71 9.39 -5.39
CA ASP A 133 -14.72 9.93 -6.33
C ASP A 133 -13.27 9.57 -5.91
N ILE A 134 -12.96 9.72 -4.61
CA ILE A 134 -11.63 9.36 -4.07
C ILE A 134 -11.36 7.86 -4.20
N LEU A 135 -12.34 7.03 -3.85
CA LEU A 135 -12.18 5.57 -3.88
C LEU A 135 -12.02 5.05 -5.32
N GLU A 136 -12.81 5.54 -6.26
CA GLU A 136 -12.71 5.20 -7.69
C GLU A 136 -11.35 5.65 -8.25
N ARG A 137 -10.90 6.86 -7.92
CA ARG A 137 -9.59 7.39 -8.31
C ARG A 137 -8.45 6.52 -7.78
N GLN A 138 -8.48 6.14 -6.48
CA GLN A 138 -7.45 5.30 -5.88
C GLN A 138 -7.39 3.91 -6.52
N LEU A 139 -8.54 3.30 -6.78
CA LEU A 139 -8.61 2.00 -7.47
C LEU A 139 -8.08 2.11 -8.91
N SER A 140 -8.47 3.16 -9.63
CA SER A 140 -7.97 3.42 -10.99
C SER A 140 -6.44 3.54 -11.02
N TYR A 141 -5.86 4.20 -10.03
CA TYR A 141 -4.39 4.31 -9.92
C TYR A 141 -3.71 2.95 -9.74
N GLU A 142 -4.28 2.06 -8.90
CA GLU A 142 -3.74 0.71 -8.76
C GLU A 142 -3.80 -0.08 -10.07
N MET A 143 -4.90 0.02 -10.80
CA MET A 143 -5.08 -0.70 -12.06
C MET A 143 -4.13 -0.17 -13.15
N ARG A 144 -4.01 1.16 -13.31
CA ARG A 144 -3.09 1.78 -14.27
C ARG A 144 -1.63 1.47 -13.95
N LEU A 145 -1.24 1.55 -12.66
CA LEU A 145 0.09 1.15 -12.23
C LEU A 145 0.37 -0.33 -12.58
N GLY A 146 -0.63 -1.18 -12.40
CA GLY A 146 -0.57 -2.58 -12.82
C GLY A 146 -0.35 -2.71 -14.33
N GLU A 147 -1.06 -1.93 -15.14
CA GLU A 147 -0.95 -1.93 -16.61
C GLU A 147 0.45 -1.58 -17.07
N PHE A 148 0.97 -0.43 -16.65
CA PHE A 148 2.31 0.01 -17.01
C PHE A 148 3.40 -0.93 -16.46
N GLY A 149 3.24 -1.41 -15.23
CA GLY A 149 4.22 -2.31 -14.62
C GLY A 149 4.25 -3.70 -15.27
N ALA A 150 3.10 -4.19 -15.72
CA ALA A 150 3.02 -5.48 -16.41
C ALA A 150 3.82 -5.50 -17.72
N GLU A 151 4.05 -4.36 -18.36
CA GLU A 151 4.91 -4.26 -19.54
C GLU A 151 6.38 -4.58 -19.24
N CYS A 152 6.81 -4.44 -17.98
CA CYS A 152 8.16 -4.81 -17.53
C CYS A 152 8.31 -6.31 -17.25
N ILE A 153 7.24 -7.09 -17.30
CA ILE A 153 7.21 -8.52 -17.00
C ILE A 153 7.05 -9.32 -18.29
N GLU A 154 7.88 -10.31 -18.49
CA GLU A 154 7.86 -11.19 -19.66
C GLU A 154 7.13 -12.50 -19.34
N ASP A 155 6.67 -13.22 -20.38
CA ASP A 155 6.12 -14.56 -20.20
C ASP A 155 7.23 -15.52 -19.74
N GLY A 156 6.96 -16.30 -18.69
CA GLY A 156 7.93 -17.19 -18.07
C GLY A 156 8.75 -16.55 -16.95
N ASP A 157 8.60 -15.26 -16.65
CA ASP A 157 9.35 -14.62 -15.56
C ASP A 157 8.99 -15.19 -14.19
N THR A 158 10.02 -15.38 -13.38
CA THR A 158 9.89 -15.57 -11.94
C THR A 158 10.26 -14.28 -11.23
N ILE A 159 9.34 -13.76 -10.43
CA ILE A 159 9.40 -12.43 -9.81
C ILE A 159 9.65 -12.58 -8.32
N LEU A 160 10.63 -11.88 -7.76
CA LEU A 160 10.75 -11.70 -6.31
C LEU A 160 9.95 -10.47 -5.88
N THR A 161 9.15 -10.64 -4.83
CA THR A 161 8.55 -9.50 -4.11
C THR A 161 8.88 -9.55 -2.62
N HIS A 162 8.92 -8.38 -1.98
CA HIS A 162 9.26 -8.21 -0.56
C HIS A 162 8.25 -7.31 0.13
N CYS A 163 7.98 -7.57 1.40
CA CYS A 163 6.96 -6.90 2.20
C CYS A 163 5.53 -7.24 1.72
N HIS A 164 4.56 -6.44 2.11
CA HIS A 164 3.20 -6.51 1.63
C HIS A 164 2.78 -5.17 1.03
N SER A 165 2.59 -5.18 -0.26
CA SER A 165 2.16 -4.04 -1.07
C SER A 165 1.08 -4.48 -2.05
N GLY A 166 0.05 -5.15 -1.52
CA GLY A 166 -1.05 -5.76 -2.26
C GLY A 166 -2.40 -5.08 -2.04
N ALA A 167 -3.47 -5.78 -2.43
CA ALA A 167 -4.86 -5.32 -2.39
C ALA A 167 -5.30 -4.87 -1.00
N LEU A 168 -4.96 -5.63 0.05
CA LEU A 168 -5.29 -5.31 1.44
C LEU A 168 -4.48 -4.13 2.01
N ALA A 169 -3.41 -3.70 1.33
CA ALA A 169 -2.68 -2.47 1.65
C ALA A 169 -3.10 -1.28 0.78
N GLY A 170 -3.96 -1.52 -0.20
CA GLY A 170 -4.47 -0.57 -1.18
C GLY A 170 -5.98 -0.43 -1.15
N SER A 171 -6.57 -0.39 -2.35
CA SER A 171 -8.01 -0.20 -2.60
C SER A 171 -8.70 -1.48 -3.10
N GLY A 172 -7.98 -2.61 -3.15
CA GLY A 172 -8.58 -3.92 -3.44
C GLY A 172 -8.16 -4.60 -4.73
N TYR A 173 -7.47 -3.92 -5.66
CA TYR A 173 -7.00 -4.58 -6.89
C TYR A 173 -5.67 -5.29 -6.66
N GLY A 174 -4.67 -4.60 -6.16
CA GLY A 174 -3.33 -5.15 -5.96
C GLY A 174 -2.36 -4.17 -5.28
N GLY A 175 -2.85 -3.04 -4.86
CA GLY A 175 -2.06 -2.01 -4.19
C GLY A 175 -0.98 -1.42 -5.08
N ARG A 176 0.27 -1.88 -4.93
CA ARG A 176 1.41 -1.43 -5.71
C ARG A 176 2.08 -2.61 -6.43
N ALA A 177 3.05 -3.28 -5.77
CA ALA A 177 3.79 -4.38 -6.38
C ALA A 177 2.88 -5.52 -6.86
N LEU A 178 1.87 -5.89 -6.08
CA LEU A 178 0.96 -6.95 -6.51
C LEU A 178 0.00 -6.51 -7.62
N SER A 179 -0.24 -5.22 -7.85
CA SER A 179 -0.97 -4.76 -9.04
C SER A 179 -0.22 -5.11 -10.33
N VAL A 180 1.10 -4.92 -10.34
CA VAL A 180 1.97 -5.30 -11.48
C VAL A 180 1.92 -6.81 -11.73
N ILE A 181 2.09 -7.59 -10.68
CA ILE A 181 2.11 -9.05 -10.72
C ILE A 181 0.74 -9.59 -11.15
N ARG A 182 -0.34 -9.09 -10.55
CA ARG A 182 -1.70 -9.48 -10.88
C ARG A 182 -2.04 -9.16 -12.33
N LYS A 183 -1.72 -7.96 -12.79
CA LYS A 183 -2.01 -7.57 -14.18
C LYS A 183 -1.23 -8.41 -15.18
N ALA A 184 0.06 -8.70 -14.93
CA ALA A 184 0.83 -9.60 -15.78
C ALA A 184 0.19 -11.00 -15.86
N PHE A 185 -0.30 -11.53 -14.73
CA PHE A 185 -0.99 -12.81 -14.68
C PHE A 185 -2.34 -12.76 -15.41
N GLU A 186 -3.15 -11.70 -15.23
CA GLU A 186 -4.43 -11.49 -15.94
C GLU A 186 -4.24 -11.36 -17.46
N GLN A 187 -3.08 -10.88 -17.94
CA GLN A 187 -2.70 -10.86 -19.34
C GLN A 187 -2.31 -12.24 -19.89
N GLY A 188 -2.39 -13.29 -19.08
CA GLY A 188 -2.08 -14.66 -19.45
C GLY A 188 -0.60 -15.03 -19.41
N LYS A 189 0.28 -14.18 -18.88
CA LYS A 189 1.70 -14.49 -18.71
C LYS A 189 1.88 -15.60 -17.68
N LYS A 190 2.69 -16.59 -18.01
CA LYS A 190 3.03 -17.73 -17.14
C LYS A 190 4.13 -17.31 -16.17
N ILE A 191 3.75 -16.63 -15.10
CA ILE A 191 4.67 -16.13 -14.10
C ILE A 191 4.68 -17.01 -12.85
N HIS A 192 5.78 -16.94 -12.09
CA HIS A 192 5.90 -17.49 -10.75
C HIS A 192 6.39 -16.39 -9.78
N VAL A 193 5.93 -16.39 -8.53
CA VAL A 193 6.32 -15.38 -7.56
C VAL A 193 7.06 -16.01 -6.39
N TYR A 194 8.29 -15.57 -6.13
CA TYR A 194 8.89 -15.75 -4.81
C TYR A 194 8.48 -14.60 -3.90
N THR A 195 7.82 -14.90 -2.79
CA THR A 195 7.52 -13.91 -1.75
C THR A 195 8.44 -14.13 -0.56
N SER A 196 9.23 -13.12 -0.20
CA SER A 196 10.05 -13.19 1.02
C SER A 196 9.16 -13.06 2.25
N GLU A 197 9.47 -13.78 3.33
CA GLU A 197 8.66 -13.77 4.55
C GLU A 197 8.53 -12.39 5.20
N THR A 198 9.52 -11.54 5.03
CA THR A 198 9.63 -10.19 5.57
C THR A 198 9.60 -10.13 7.09
N ARG A 199 10.73 -10.53 7.71
CA ARG A 199 10.93 -10.36 9.15
C ARG A 199 10.94 -8.86 9.53
N PRO A 200 10.54 -8.48 10.76
CA PRO A 200 10.03 -9.35 11.83
C PRO A 200 8.50 -9.57 11.79
N TYR A 201 7.70 -8.69 11.12
CA TYR A 201 6.22 -8.73 11.16
C TYR A 201 5.62 -9.84 10.27
N LEU A 202 6.43 -10.43 9.37
CA LEU A 202 6.05 -11.53 8.46
C LEU A 202 4.90 -11.19 7.50
N GLN A 203 4.76 -9.95 7.08
CA GLN A 203 3.69 -9.56 6.17
C GLN A 203 3.79 -10.20 4.79
N GLY A 204 5.00 -10.56 4.34
CA GLY A 204 5.19 -11.35 3.13
C GLY A 204 4.60 -12.76 3.25
N ALA A 205 4.94 -13.45 4.34
CA ALA A 205 4.42 -14.79 4.63
C ALA A 205 2.91 -14.78 4.93
N ARG A 206 2.44 -13.77 5.66
CA ARG A 206 1.07 -13.76 6.21
C ARG A 206 0.05 -13.18 5.26
N ILE A 207 0.40 -12.12 4.53
CA ILE A 207 -0.57 -11.35 3.76
C ILE A 207 -0.28 -11.43 2.26
N THR A 208 0.99 -11.25 1.83
CA THR A 208 1.33 -11.34 0.39
C THR A 208 1.05 -12.74 -0.16
N ALA A 209 1.51 -13.80 0.53
CA ALA A 209 1.23 -15.18 0.12
C ALA A 209 -0.30 -15.47 0.11
N TYR A 210 -1.04 -14.97 1.11
CA TYR A 210 -2.49 -15.08 1.15
C TYR A 210 -3.17 -14.44 -0.07
N GLU A 211 -2.76 -13.24 -0.47
CA GLU A 211 -3.34 -12.56 -1.63
C GLU A 211 -2.98 -13.27 -2.94
N LEU A 212 -1.75 -13.72 -3.10
CA LEU A 212 -1.33 -14.49 -4.28
C LEU A 212 -2.15 -15.77 -4.44
N GLU A 213 -2.40 -16.50 -3.33
CA GLU A 213 -3.28 -17.66 -3.31
C GLU A 213 -4.73 -17.29 -3.72
N LYS A 214 -5.27 -16.20 -3.17
CA LYS A 214 -6.62 -15.71 -3.52
C LYS A 214 -6.77 -15.33 -4.98
N PHE A 215 -5.72 -14.83 -5.60
CA PHE A 215 -5.70 -14.48 -7.02
C PHE A 215 -5.33 -15.67 -7.94
N GLY A 216 -5.02 -16.83 -7.38
CA GLY A 216 -4.59 -18.01 -8.13
C GLY A 216 -3.21 -17.86 -8.77
N ILE A 217 -2.38 -16.95 -8.27
CA ILE A 217 -1.05 -16.68 -8.81
C ILE A 217 -0.05 -17.68 -8.24
N PRO A 218 0.66 -18.48 -9.08
CA PRO A 218 1.65 -19.43 -8.62
C PRO A 218 2.77 -18.75 -7.81
N HIS A 219 3.01 -19.22 -6.59
CA HIS A 219 4.01 -18.61 -5.71
C HIS A 219 4.70 -19.59 -4.79
N THR A 220 5.85 -19.18 -4.26
CA THR A 220 6.62 -19.91 -3.25
C THR A 220 7.09 -18.92 -2.17
N LEU A 221 6.82 -19.25 -0.92
CA LEU A 221 7.34 -18.51 0.22
C LEU A 221 8.82 -18.86 0.45
N ILE A 222 9.66 -17.84 0.65
CA ILE A 222 11.07 -17.98 1.00
C ILE A 222 11.40 -17.15 2.25
N THR A 223 12.46 -17.50 2.97
CA THR A 223 13.01 -16.60 4.00
C THR A 223 13.76 -15.45 3.34
N ASP A 224 13.90 -14.33 4.05
CA ASP A 224 14.51 -13.12 3.48
C ASP A 224 15.95 -13.36 2.98
N GLY A 225 16.73 -14.17 3.68
CA GLY A 225 18.11 -14.49 3.32
C GLY A 225 18.28 -15.41 2.10
N MET A 226 17.20 -16.04 1.59
CA MET A 226 17.30 -16.98 0.45
C MET A 226 17.35 -16.28 -0.91
N SER A 227 16.90 -15.04 -1.00
CA SER A 227 16.74 -14.32 -2.27
C SER A 227 18.03 -14.22 -3.07
N GLY A 228 19.14 -13.82 -2.44
CA GLY A 228 20.44 -13.70 -3.10
C GLY A 228 20.95 -15.03 -3.68
N TYR A 229 20.74 -16.13 -2.97
CA TYR A 229 21.10 -17.46 -3.46
C TYR A 229 20.27 -17.85 -4.69
N LEU A 230 18.96 -17.62 -4.66
CA LEU A 230 18.07 -17.93 -5.78
C LEU A 230 18.36 -17.05 -7.02
N MET A 231 18.74 -15.78 -6.81
CA MET A 231 19.20 -14.90 -7.87
C MET A 231 20.47 -15.44 -8.53
N ARG A 232 21.45 -15.85 -7.73
CA ARG A 232 22.71 -16.45 -8.23
C ARG A 232 22.50 -17.75 -9.01
N LEU A 233 21.45 -18.50 -8.69
CA LEU A 233 21.05 -19.70 -9.43
C LEU A 233 20.23 -19.40 -10.71
N GLY A 234 19.98 -18.13 -11.03
CA GLY A 234 19.15 -17.74 -12.18
C GLY A 234 17.67 -18.09 -12.03
N LYS A 235 17.19 -18.26 -10.78
CA LYS A 235 15.80 -18.63 -10.49
C LYS A 235 14.87 -17.41 -10.39
N ILE A 236 15.40 -16.19 -10.42
CA ILE A 236 14.64 -14.93 -10.34
C ILE A 236 15.06 -14.08 -11.53
N GLN A 237 14.10 -13.60 -12.30
CA GLN A 237 14.31 -12.77 -13.48
C GLN A 237 14.01 -11.29 -13.22
N LYS A 238 13.11 -11.00 -12.27
CA LYS A 238 12.69 -9.62 -11.95
C LYS A 238 12.52 -9.47 -10.43
N VAL A 239 12.76 -8.27 -9.92
CA VAL A 239 12.36 -7.88 -8.56
C VAL A 239 11.35 -6.77 -8.68
N VAL A 240 10.18 -6.91 -8.04
CA VAL A 240 9.13 -5.88 -7.98
C VAL A 240 8.71 -5.71 -6.52
N VAL A 241 8.96 -4.53 -5.97
CA VAL A 241 8.60 -4.18 -4.59
C VAL A 241 7.72 -2.94 -4.56
N GLY A 242 6.97 -2.76 -3.46
CA GLY A 242 6.28 -1.50 -3.20
C GLY A 242 7.22 -0.43 -2.68
N SER A 243 6.63 0.69 -2.27
CA SER A 243 7.35 1.80 -1.63
C SER A 243 6.58 2.30 -0.41
N ASP A 244 7.31 2.68 0.63
CA ASP A 244 6.77 3.52 1.70
C ASP A 244 6.94 5.00 1.34
N ARG A 245 8.05 5.35 0.66
CA ARG A 245 8.33 6.69 0.10
C ARG A 245 9.37 6.59 -1.01
N VAL A 246 9.36 7.54 -1.93
CA VAL A 246 10.43 7.77 -2.91
C VAL A 246 10.90 9.21 -2.75
N ALA A 247 12.20 9.42 -2.62
CA ALA A 247 12.80 10.75 -2.52
C ALA A 247 12.88 11.44 -3.90
N GLY A 248 13.05 12.76 -3.91
CA GLY A 248 13.12 13.56 -5.15
C GLY A 248 14.24 13.16 -6.10
N ASN A 249 15.30 12.50 -5.62
CA ASN A 249 16.36 11.95 -6.46
C ASN A 249 16.07 10.52 -6.94
N GLY A 250 14.95 9.91 -6.55
CA GLY A 250 14.58 8.54 -6.92
C GLY A 250 15.03 7.45 -5.94
N ASP A 251 15.66 7.79 -4.82
CA ASP A 251 15.97 6.81 -3.77
C ASP A 251 14.69 6.23 -3.19
N LEU A 252 14.66 4.91 -3.04
CA LEU A 252 13.50 4.18 -2.53
C LEU A 252 13.65 3.95 -1.03
N ILE A 253 12.68 4.41 -0.25
CA ILE A 253 12.50 4.06 1.15
C ILE A 253 11.41 2.98 1.22
N ASN A 254 11.78 1.81 1.69
CA ASN A 254 10.85 0.68 1.81
C ASN A 254 11.21 -0.21 3.00
N LYS A 255 10.41 -1.26 3.22
CA LYS A 255 10.60 -2.20 4.32
C LYS A 255 12.05 -2.71 4.37
N VAL A 256 12.63 -2.72 5.59
CA VAL A 256 13.99 -3.22 5.83
C VAL A 256 14.20 -4.59 5.17
N GLY A 257 15.33 -4.75 4.48
CA GLY A 257 15.65 -5.88 3.61
C GLY A 257 15.56 -5.57 2.11
N THR A 258 14.87 -4.50 1.73
CA THR A 258 14.73 -4.08 0.32
C THR A 258 16.09 -3.76 -0.30
N TYR A 259 16.95 -3.03 0.42
CA TYR A 259 18.30 -2.70 -0.03
C TYR A 259 19.15 -3.96 -0.30
N MET A 260 19.08 -4.95 0.59
CA MET A 260 19.75 -6.24 0.39
C MET A 260 19.31 -6.94 -0.90
N HIS A 261 18.00 -6.95 -1.18
CA HIS A 261 17.46 -7.54 -2.42
C HIS A 261 17.92 -6.77 -3.66
N ALA A 262 17.98 -5.44 -3.59
CA ALA A 262 18.45 -4.58 -4.69
C ALA A 262 19.94 -4.82 -5.00
N LEU A 263 20.78 -4.92 -3.97
CA LEU A 263 22.21 -5.24 -4.14
C LEU A 263 22.40 -6.63 -4.77
N ALA A 264 21.68 -7.64 -4.29
CA ALA A 264 21.75 -8.98 -4.87
C ALA A 264 21.24 -9.02 -6.31
N ALA A 265 20.18 -8.26 -6.63
CA ALA A 265 19.68 -8.11 -7.99
C ALA A 265 20.73 -7.47 -8.91
N LYS A 266 21.35 -6.39 -8.48
CA LYS A 266 22.41 -5.68 -9.23
C LYS A 266 23.59 -6.59 -9.54
N GLU A 267 24.08 -7.34 -8.55
CA GLU A 267 25.21 -8.27 -8.70
C GLU A 267 24.91 -9.38 -9.70
N ASN A 268 23.64 -9.79 -9.84
CA ASN A 268 23.22 -10.85 -10.75
C ASN A 268 22.59 -10.33 -12.06
N GLY A 269 22.65 -9.02 -12.33
CA GLY A 269 22.12 -8.41 -13.56
C GLY A 269 20.60 -8.48 -13.67
N ILE A 270 19.88 -8.58 -12.55
CA ILE A 270 18.43 -8.68 -12.48
C ILE A 270 17.82 -7.28 -12.31
N PRO A 271 16.88 -6.86 -13.17
CA PRO A 271 16.23 -5.57 -13.02
C PRO A 271 15.37 -5.51 -11.76
N PHE A 272 15.55 -4.43 -10.99
CA PHE A 272 14.82 -4.13 -9.78
C PHE A 272 13.86 -2.95 -10.01
N TYR A 273 12.57 -3.16 -9.75
CA TYR A 273 11.52 -2.16 -9.94
C TYR A 273 10.87 -1.77 -8.63
N ALA A 274 10.63 -0.46 -8.45
CA ALA A 274 9.86 0.09 -7.35
C ALA A 274 8.47 0.50 -7.86
N ALA A 275 7.41 -0.15 -7.36
CA ALA A 275 6.04 0.21 -7.68
C ALA A 275 5.52 1.21 -6.63
N THR A 276 5.16 2.42 -7.06
CA THR A 276 4.78 3.52 -6.17
C THR A 276 3.62 4.33 -6.75
N SER A 277 2.82 4.96 -5.90
CA SER A 277 1.92 6.02 -6.35
C SER A 277 2.66 7.34 -6.42
N SER A 278 2.32 8.18 -7.39
CA SER A 278 2.85 9.55 -7.50
C SER A 278 2.75 10.33 -6.18
N HIS A 279 1.65 10.14 -5.44
CA HIS A 279 1.45 10.76 -4.13
C HIS A 279 2.43 10.32 -3.03
N THR A 280 3.17 9.24 -3.25
CA THR A 280 4.18 8.70 -2.33
C THR A 280 5.59 9.22 -2.64
N ILE A 281 5.74 9.92 -3.78
CA ILE A 281 6.96 10.62 -4.14
C ILE A 281 7.02 11.92 -3.32
N ASP A 282 8.11 12.09 -2.59
CA ASP A 282 8.35 13.22 -1.69
C ASP A 282 9.46 14.10 -2.27
N PHE A 283 9.06 15.16 -2.96
CA PHE A 283 10.00 16.11 -3.58
C PHE A 283 10.68 17.03 -2.58
N GLU A 284 10.17 17.14 -1.32
CA GLU A 284 10.82 17.88 -0.25
C GLU A 284 11.98 17.09 0.37
N LEU A 285 11.97 15.77 0.22
CA LEU A 285 13.07 14.89 0.61
C LEU A 285 14.04 14.78 -0.57
N GLU A 286 15.12 15.55 -0.57
CA GLU A 286 16.05 15.59 -1.71
C GLU A 286 16.73 14.24 -1.98
N GLN A 287 17.11 13.51 -0.92
CA GLN A 287 17.74 12.18 -1.00
C GLN A 287 17.25 11.25 0.11
N GLY A 288 17.22 9.96 -0.16
CA GLY A 288 16.65 8.97 0.75
C GLY A 288 17.34 8.90 2.10
N MET A 289 18.65 9.17 2.18
CA MET A 289 19.41 9.11 3.42
C MET A 289 19.07 10.21 4.43
N ASP A 290 18.37 11.26 4.01
CA ASP A 290 17.92 12.33 4.90
C ASP A 290 16.67 11.95 5.70
N ILE A 291 16.04 10.80 5.40
CA ILE A 291 14.86 10.33 6.11
C ILE A 291 15.20 9.89 7.54
N LYS A 292 14.34 10.28 8.47
CA LYS A 292 14.39 9.73 9.84
C LYS A 292 13.68 8.38 9.86
N VAL A 293 14.47 7.31 9.89
CA VAL A 293 13.94 5.94 9.99
C VAL A 293 13.35 5.70 11.38
N GLU A 294 12.11 5.23 11.42
CA GLU A 294 11.43 4.81 12.65
C GLU A 294 12.05 3.51 13.18
N PHE A 295 12.43 3.48 14.44
CA PHE A 295 12.83 2.27 15.15
C PHE A 295 11.64 1.73 15.95
N ARG A 296 11.36 0.46 15.76
CA ARG A 296 10.24 -0.22 16.41
C ARG A 296 10.71 -1.05 17.62
N PRO A 297 9.76 -1.48 18.50
CA PRO A 297 10.11 -2.22 19.70
C PRO A 297 10.91 -3.50 19.42
N GLU A 298 11.97 -3.73 20.20
CA GLU A 298 12.82 -4.93 20.15
C GLU A 298 12.01 -6.24 20.20
N ARG A 299 10.87 -6.21 20.91
CA ARG A 299 9.98 -7.36 21.05
C ARG A 299 9.50 -7.89 19.70
N GLU A 300 9.35 -7.06 18.69
CA GLU A 300 8.93 -7.53 17.36
C GLU A 300 9.99 -8.42 16.70
N VAL A 301 11.27 -8.20 17.02
CA VAL A 301 12.38 -9.04 16.54
C VAL A 301 12.57 -10.27 17.42
N THR A 302 12.53 -10.09 18.74
CA THR A 302 12.84 -11.17 19.70
C THR A 302 11.70 -12.16 19.89
N HIS A 303 10.50 -11.85 19.43
CA HIS A 303 9.35 -12.74 19.51
C HIS A 303 8.77 -13.03 18.12
N LEU A 304 8.22 -14.22 17.98
CA LEU A 304 7.49 -14.66 16.80
C LEU A 304 6.09 -15.11 17.26
N ARG A 305 5.04 -14.41 16.81
CA ARG A 305 3.65 -14.69 17.22
C ARG A 305 3.46 -14.77 18.74
N GLY A 306 4.13 -13.88 19.45
CA GLY A 306 4.06 -13.81 20.92
C GLY A 306 5.04 -14.73 21.65
N HIS A 307 5.67 -15.69 20.97
CA HIS A 307 6.67 -16.59 21.54
C HIS A 307 8.08 -16.02 21.45
N LEU A 308 8.82 -16.02 22.56
CA LEU A 308 10.22 -15.63 22.58
C LEU A 308 11.06 -16.64 21.77
N ILE A 309 11.88 -16.15 20.83
CA ILE A 309 12.70 -16.98 19.92
C ILE A 309 14.21 -16.84 20.17
N THR A 310 14.59 -16.16 21.22
CA THR A 310 16.01 -15.95 21.60
C THR A 310 16.16 -16.08 23.12
N VAL A 311 17.37 -15.91 23.63
CA VAL A 311 17.64 -15.93 25.05
C VAL A 311 16.96 -14.73 25.73
N PRO A 312 16.28 -14.89 26.90
CA PRO A 312 15.72 -13.79 27.65
C PRO A 312 16.76 -12.71 27.94
N GLY A 313 16.40 -11.44 27.72
CA GLY A 313 17.28 -10.29 27.88
C GLY A 313 18.15 -9.96 26.66
N THR A 314 18.01 -10.68 25.54
CA THR A 314 18.67 -10.32 24.27
C THR A 314 18.14 -8.97 23.78
N HIS A 315 19.04 -8.03 23.52
CA HIS A 315 18.71 -6.80 22.83
C HIS A 315 18.56 -7.00 21.33
N ALA A 316 17.65 -6.27 20.71
CA ALA A 316 17.44 -6.30 19.27
C ALA A 316 17.28 -4.90 18.69
N LEU A 317 17.61 -4.75 17.42
CA LEU A 317 17.44 -3.51 16.67
C LEU A 317 16.46 -3.73 15.53
N TYR A 318 15.46 -2.85 15.43
CA TYR A 318 14.48 -2.91 14.35
C TYR A 318 14.28 -1.55 13.68
N PRO A 319 15.10 -1.18 12.68
CA PRO A 319 14.75 -0.12 11.76
C PRO A 319 13.57 -0.61 10.89
N SER A 320 12.51 0.20 10.80
CA SER A 320 11.31 -0.20 10.03
C SER A 320 11.58 -0.27 8.54
N PHE A 321 12.46 0.59 8.05
CA PHE A 321 12.76 0.79 6.63
C PHE A 321 14.25 0.81 6.40
N ASP A 322 14.65 0.57 5.16
CA ASP A 322 15.97 0.89 4.64
C ASP A 322 15.86 1.79 3.40
N VAL A 323 16.99 2.29 2.95
CA VAL A 323 17.09 3.15 1.77
C VAL A 323 17.82 2.39 0.68
N THR A 324 17.17 2.25 -0.48
CA THR A 324 17.76 1.71 -1.69
C THR A 324 18.14 2.87 -2.61
N PRO A 325 19.44 3.07 -2.89
CA PRO A 325 19.91 4.10 -3.81
C PRO A 325 19.31 3.93 -5.21
N ASN A 326 19.03 5.03 -5.85
CA ASN A 326 18.35 5.07 -7.15
C ASN A 326 19.12 4.37 -8.28
N GLU A 327 20.46 4.30 -8.21
CA GLU A 327 21.30 3.58 -9.16
C GLU A 327 21.13 2.04 -9.14
N LEU A 328 20.45 1.51 -8.14
CA LEU A 328 20.06 0.09 -8.06
C LEU A 328 18.68 -0.17 -8.67
N ILE A 329 17.94 0.88 -9.04
CA ILE A 329 16.56 0.79 -9.50
C ILE A 329 16.52 0.90 -11.02
N ALA A 330 15.97 -0.10 -11.69
CA ALA A 330 15.83 -0.14 -13.15
C ALA A 330 14.62 0.67 -13.65
N GLY A 331 13.63 0.89 -12.79
CA GLY A 331 12.46 1.71 -13.08
C GLY A 331 11.58 1.92 -11.86
N ILE A 332 10.96 3.10 -11.79
CA ILE A 332 9.91 3.44 -10.82
C ILE A 332 8.59 3.39 -11.57
N ILE A 333 7.74 2.43 -11.21
CA ILE A 333 6.44 2.19 -11.84
C ILE A 333 5.39 3.01 -11.09
N THR A 334 4.66 3.85 -11.82
CA THR A 334 3.58 4.68 -11.29
C THR A 334 2.29 4.48 -12.08
N GLU A 335 1.21 5.09 -11.64
CA GLU A 335 -0.06 5.18 -12.38
C GLU A 335 0.02 6.02 -13.66
N TYR A 336 1.15 6.68 -13.91
CA TYR A 336 1.41 7.51 -15.09
C TYR A 336 2.41 6.89 -16.06
N GLY A 337 3.07 5.80 -15.68
CA GLY A 337 4.06 5.12 -16.51
C GLY A 337 5.25 4.59 -15.73
N VAL A 338 6.22 4.04 -16.45
CA VAL A 338 7.48 3.55 -15.91
C VAL A 338 8.56 4.59 -16.09
N ILE A 339 8.94 5.24 -15.00
CA ILE A 339 9.99 6.24 -14.97
C ILE A 339 11.35 5.53 -14.95
N ARG A 340 12.23 5.93 -15.86
CA ARG A 340 13.58 5.39 -15.98
C ARG A 340 14.61 6.39 -15.44
N PRO A 341 15.85 5.99 -15.13
CA PRO A 341 16.92 6.95 -14.87
C PRO A 341 17.03 7.97 -16.04
N GLU A 342 17.29 9.25 -15.83
CA GLU A 342 17.77 9.94 -14.63
C GLU A 342 16.59 10.44 -13.77
N TYR A 343 16.39 9.83 -12.63
CA TYR A 343 15.20 10.05 -11.80
C TYR A 343 15.04 11.50 -11.32
N LYS A 344 16.11 12.18 -10.96
CA LYS A 344 16.05 13.56 -10.49
C LYS A 344 15.37 14.50 -11.52
N ILE A 345 15.51 14.20 -12.80
CA ILE A 345 14.86 14.95 -13.88
C ILE A 345 13.47 14.37 -14.16
N ASN A 346 13.41 13.06 -14.39
CA ASN A 346 12.22 12.40 -14.92
C ASN A 346 11.05 12.34 -13.91
N LEU A 347 11.33 12.33 -12.60
CA LEU A 347 10.29 12.39 -11.56
C LEU A 347 9.57 13.75 -11.51
N HIS A 348 10.27 14.85 -11.82
CA HIS A 348 9.67 16.17 -11.81
C HIS A 348 8.60 16.36 -12.89
N HIS A 349 8.66 15.61 -13.99
CA HIS A 349 7.60 15.62 -15.00
C HIS A 349 6.26 15.07 -14.51
N ILE A 350 6.25 14.25 -13.45
CA ILE A 350 5.02 13.76 -12.83
C ILE A 350 4.34 14.83 -11.96
N ASN A 351 5.09 15.79 -11.45
CA ASN A 351 4.57 16.83 -10.55
C ASN A 351 3.70 17.87 -11.28
N SER A 352 3.79 17.97 -12.59
CA SER A 352 2.94 18.79 -13.43
C SER A 352 1.77 17.93 -13.96
N GLU A 353 0.66 17.84 -13.21
CA GLU A 353 -0.53 17.07 -13.61
C GLU A 353 -1.08 17.46 -15.01
N GLU A 354 -0.80 18.65 -15.49
CA GLU A 354 -1.18 19.15 -16.81
C GLU A 354 -0.27 18.61 -17.95
N GLU A 355 0.99 18.29 -17.70
CA GLU A 355 1.92 17.81 -18.74
C GLU A 355 1.79 16.30 -18.99
N LEU A 356 1.31 15.53 -18.04
CA LEU A 356 1.18 14.08 -18.16
C LEU A 356 0.02 13.64 -19.06
N MET A 357 -0.96 14.50 -19.31
CA MET A 357 -2.03 14.24 -20.28
C MET A 357 -1.60 14.48 -21.74
N ILE A 358 -0.41 15.01 -21.98
CA ILE A 358 0.09 15.36 -23.32
C ILE A 358 1.00 14.27 -23.93
N CYS A 359 1.39 13.26 -23.16
CA CYS A 359 2.27 12.18 -23.63
C CYS A 359 1.53 10.91 -24.06
N HIS A 360 0.27 11.03 -24.47
CA HIS A 360 -0.49 9.93 -25.12
C HIS A 360 -1.09 10.39 -26.43
#